data_4094a268c98e24a131c22b71e6c13a05
#
_entry.id   4094a268c98e24a131c22b71e6c13a05
#
_cell.length_a   1.000
_cell.length_b   1.000
_cell.length_c   1.000
_cell.angle_alpha   90.00
_cell.angle_beta   90.00
_cell.angle_gamma   90.00
#
_symmetry.space_group_name_H-M   'P 1'
#
loop_
_entity.id
_entity.type
_entity.pdbx_description
1 polymer ?
#
loop_
_entity_poly.entity_id
_entity_poly.type
_entity_poly.pdbx_seq_one_letter_code
_entity_poly.pdbx_strand_id
1 'polypeptide(L)'
;MTKKLYLPLLMAMIVAVFSSCSKKMGPLSPDYFTVTPQVLEAIGGKVPATINGKFPEKYFNKKAVVEVTPVLRWNGGEAKGQPAVFQGEKVEGNDQTISYKVGGNYTMKTVFDYVPEMAKSELYLEFKAKIGKKEVTIPAVKVADGVIATSELLGNTLGSANGALGEDAFQRIIKEKYNENIMFLIQQANIRTSEVKKAGSFNQEVANVNGTENKKISNIEISAYASPDGGVSLNTGLAEDREGNTTKLINKNLKKSKIEAPVDAKYTAQDWEGFQELVSKSNIQDKDVILRVLSMYQDPVQREQEIKNITSVYSTLAKDILPQLRRSRLTLNYDIIGKSDEEISKLAVSDASQLNVEELLYAATLTNNKGEQEAIYVKATQQFPNDYRAYNNLAILAFQAGNVDKAESYLKKATSINSSAPEINMNLGLVALMKGDKAAAEAYFGKAAGTKQLGESLGNLYIAQGQYERAVNSFGDAKTNSAALAQILAKDYNKAKTTLAGIQTPDAYTDYLMAVLGARTNNSSMVTSSLKSAIAKQPALAKKAATDLEFAKFFTNADFMNIVK
;
A
#
# COMPACT_ATOMS: atom_id res chain seq x y z
N MET A 1 -15.49 17.02 79.34
CA MET A 1 -15.75 15.67 79.89
C MET A 1 -15.56 14.61 78.83
N THR A 2 -14.52 13.84 79.04
CA THR A 2 -14.39 12.38 78.90
C THR A 2 -14.51 11.74 77.54
N LYS A 3 -13.31 11.38 77.03
CA LYS A 3 -12.84 10.01 76.72
C LYS A 3 -13.44 9.42 75.43
N LYS A 4 -12.61 9.03 74.46
CA LYS A 4 -11.94 7.74 74.50
C LYS A 4 -10.83 7.60 73.46
N LEU A 5 -9.65 7.56 73.94
CA LEU A 5 -8.48 6.85 73.43
C LEU A 5 -8.72 5.35 73.66
N TYR A 6 -8.78 4.53 72.64
CA TYR A 6 -8.61 3.06 72.65
C TYR A 6 -8.91 2.48 71.28
N LEU A 7 -8.02 2.60 70.30
CA LEU A 7 -8.06 1.68 69.15
C LEU A 7 -6.72 1.63 68.34
N PRO A 8 -5.54 1.68 68.97
CA PRO A 8 -4.40 1.13 68.23
C PRO A 8 -3.71 -0.07 68.91
N LEU A 9 -4.36 -0.74 69.90
CA LEU A 9 -3.70 -1.81 70.61
C LEU A 9 -4.19 -3.23 70.24
N LEU A 10 -5.09 -3.37 69.28
CA LEU A 10 -5.59 -4.68 68.85
C LEU A 10 -5.01 -5.16 67.51
N MET A 11 -4.20 -4.36 66.84
CA MET A 11 -3.53 -4.80 65.59
C MET A 11 -2.09 -5.24 65.76
N ALA A 12 -1.53 -5.13 67.00
CA ALA A 12 -0.17 -5.55 67.32
C ALA A 12 -0.07 -6.95 67.95
N MET A 13 -1.21 -7.67 68.10
CA MET A 13 -1.23 -8.96 68.80
C MET A 13 -1.59 -10.19 67.96
N ILE A 14 -1.59 -10.07 66.63
CA ILE A 14 -1.79 -11.21 65.68
C ILE A 14 -0.50 -11.60 64.95
N VAL A 15 0.64 -10.98 65.23
CA VAL A 15 1.94 -11.33 64.61
C VAL A 15 2.80 -12.30 65.44
N ALA A 16 2.33 -12.72 66.63
CA ALA A 16 3.21 -13.45 67.55
C ALA A 16 2.81 -14.91 67.89
N VAL A 17 2.09 -15.61 67.00
CA VAL A 17 1.81 -17.06 67.27
C VAL A 17 1.95 -17.89 66.00
N PHE A 18 3.11 -17.89 65.36
CA PHE A 18 3.50 -18.99 64.48
C PHE A 18 5.03 -19.22 64.49
N SER A 19 5.61 -19.31 65.67
CA SER A 19 6.91 -19.94 65.81
C SER A 19 6.74 -21.42 66.16
N SER A 20 6.15 -22.17 65.26
CA SER A 20 6.17 -23.65 65.35
C SER A 20 7.27 -24.15 64.42
N CYS A 21 8.34 -24.67 65.02
CA CYS A 21 9.42 -25.38 64.36
C CYS A 21 8.88 -26.54 63.48
N SER A 22 8.52 -26.28 62.26
CA SER A 22 8.55 -27.27 61.21
C SER A 22 9.25 -26.64 60.01
N LYS A 23 10.27 -27.30 59.47
CA LYS A 23 11.06 -26.95 58.26
C LYS A 23 10.14 -26.94 56.99
N LYS A 24 9.06 -26.18 57.02
CA LYS A 24 8.12 -26.04 55.92
C LYS A 24 8.53 -24.82 55.08
N MET A 25 8.55 -24.96 53.79
CA MET A 25 8.69 -23.88 52.86
C MET A 25 7.48 -22.92 53.03
N GLY A 26 7.72 -21.65 53.38
CA GLY A 26 6.69 -20.65 53.63
C GLY A 26 6.49 -19.69 52.47
N PRO A 27 5.84 -18.53 52.72
CA PRO A 27 5.66 -17.50 51.71
C PRO A 27 7.01 -16.98 51.20
N LEU A 28 7.06 -16.63 49.91
CA LEU A 28 8.20 -15.97 49.29
C LEU A 28 7.91 -14.46 49.13
N SER A 29 8.91 -13.63 49.38
CA SER A 29 8.80 -12.19 49.13
C SER A 29 8.80 -11.92 47.60
N PRO A 30 7.99 -10.96 47.10
CA PRO A 30 8.09 -10.46 45.75
C PRO A 30 9.49 -10.01 45.33
N ASP A 31 10.31 -9.53 46.28
CA ASP A 31 11.68 -9.08 46.03
C ASP A 31 12.63 -10.16 45.50
N TYR A 32 12.24 -11.42 45.63
CA TYR A 32 13.01 -12.52 45.06
C TYR A 32 12.77 -12.73 43.58
N PHE A 33 11.90 -11.90 42.95
CA PHE A 33 11.52 -12.04 41.56
C PHE A 33 11.65 -10.72 40.82
N THR A 34 12.21 -10.77 39.62
CA THR A 34 12.22 -9.65 38.67
C THR A 34 11.64 -10.10 37.34
N VAL A 35 10.81 -9.25 36.75
CA VAL A 35 10.17 -9.51 35.45
C VAL A 35 10.64 -8.50 34.44
N THR A 36 10.91 -8.97 33.23
CA THR A 36 11.26 -8.12 32.10
C THR A 36 10.30 -8.41 30.95
N PRO A 37 9.56 -7.38 30.44
CA PRO A 37 9.49 -5.99 30.94
C PRO A 37 8.83 -5.90 32.33
N GLN A 38 9.10 -4.84 33.09
CA GLN A 38 8.57 -4.64 34.44
C GLN A 38 7.04 -4.48 34.46
N VAL A 39 6.49 -3.78 33.46
CA VAL A 39 5.08 -3.80 33.10
C VAL A 39 4.98 -4.60 31.81
N LEU A 40 4.14 -5.62 31.78
CA LEU A 40 3.99 -6.47 30.60
C LEU A 40 3.49 -5.66 29.41
N GLU A 41 3.97 -5.99 28.20
CA GLU A 41 3.62 -5.31 26.97
C GLU A 41 3.22 -6.33 25.88
N ALA A 42 2.15 -6.03 25.15
CA ALA A 42 1.73 -6.81 24.01
C ALA A 42 2.61 -6.48 22.78
N ILE A 43 3.18 -7.53 22.18
CA ILE A 43 4.06 -7.46 21.02
C ILE A 43 3.54 -8.43 19.97
N GLY A 44 2.97 -7.93 18.87
CA GLY A 44 2.47 -8.77 17.80
C GLY A 44 1.36 -9.75 18.25
N GLY A 45 0.48 -9.31 19.15
CA GLY A 45 -0.61 -10.13 19.70
C GLY A 45 -0.17 -11.17 20.73
N LYS A 46 1.06 -11.07 21.24
CA LYS A 46 1.63 -11.94 22.29
C LYS A 46 2.10 -11.10 23.47
N VAL A 47 2.10 -11.68 24.66
CA VAL A 47 2.61 -11.06 25.89
C VAL A 47 3.80 -11.87 26.39
N PRO A 48 5.03 -11.55 25.95
CA PRO A 48 6.23 -12.24 26.42
C PRO A 48 6.64 -11.72 27.80
N ALA A 49 7.15 -12.60 28.65
CA ALA A 49 7.75 -12.25 29.92
C ALA A 49 8.97 -13.13 30.22
N THR A 50 10.04 -12.50 30.70
CA THR A 50 11.19 -13.20 31.29
C THR A 50 11.18 -12.96 32.78
N ILE A 51 11.13 -14.03 33.57
CA ILE A 51 11.04 -14.01 35.02
C ILE A 51 12.35 -14.56 35.57
N ASN A 52 13.09 -13.73 36.30
CA ASN A 52 14.25 -14.18 37.07
C ASN A 52 13.82 -14.33 38.51
N GLY A 53 13.97 -15.53 39.05
CA GLY A 53 13.58 -15.86 40.41
C GLY A 53 14.75 -16.37 41.24
N LYS A 54 14.63 -16.20 42.53
CA LYS A 54 15.60 -16.69 43.51
C LYS A 54 14.90 -17.42 44.64
N PHE A 55 15.29 -18.67 44.89
CA PHE A 55 15.01 -19.34 46.15
C PHE A 55 16.10 -18.95 47.16
N PRO A 56 15.76 -18.32 48.29
CA PRO A 56 16.77 -17.87 49.25
C PRO A 56 17.44 -19.06 49.96
N GLU A 57 18.58 -18.74 50.64
CA GLU A 57 19.27 -19.72 51.48
C GLU A 57 18.36 -20.29 52.55
N LYS A 58 18.55 -21.57 52.91
CA LYS A 58 17.79 -22.33 53.94
C LYS A 58 16.28 -22.42 53.69
N TYR A 59 15.80 -22.05 52.51
CA TYR A 59 14.41 -22.09 52.13
C TYR A 59 14.02 -23.45 51.52
N PHE A 60 14.75 -23.92 50.49
CA PHE A 60 14.37 -25.05 49.68
C PHE A 60 14.67 -26.36 50.39
N ASN A 61 13.64 -27.14 50.78
CA ASN A 61 13.84 -28.39 51.47
C ASN A 61 14.56 -29.42 50.58
N LYS A 62 15.56 -30.15 51.18
CA LYS A 62 16.39 -31.13 50.43
C LYS A 62 15.60 -32.23 49.74
N LYS A 63 14.37 -32.56 50.19
CA LYS A 63 13.48 -33.58 49.63
C LYS A 63 12.27 -32.98 48.92
N ALA A 64 12.28 -31.66 48.62
CA ALA A 64 11.17 -31.02 47.98
C ALA A 64 11.26 -31.09 46.47
N VAL A 65 10.09 -31.19 45.83
CA VAL A 65 9.88 -30.87 44.41
C VAL A 65 8.90 -29.71 44.35
N VAL A 66 9.23 -28.67 43.58
CA VAL A 66 8.41 -27.46 43.43
C VAL A 66 8.21 -27.17 41.96
N GLU A 67 6.97 -27.20 41.53
CA GLU A 67 6.53 -26.71 40.23
C GLU A 67 6.16 -25.23 40.39
N VAL A 68 6.74 -24.35 39.56
CA VAL A 68 6.45 -22.90 39.49
C VAL A 68 5.76 -22.63 38.19
N THR A 69 4.53 -22.12 38.23
CA THR A 69 3.72 -21.83 37.06
C THR A 69 3.43 -20.31 36.98
N PRO A 70 3.85 -19.59 35.91
CA PRO A 70 3.42 -18.23 35.68
C PRO A 70 1.95 -18.21 35.29
N VAL A 71 1.14 -17.38 35.96
CA VAL A 71 -0.30 -17.23 35.69
C VAL A 71 -0.64 -15.76 35.56
N LEU A 72 -1.06 -15.35 34.37
CA LEU A 72 -1.59 -14.00 34.10
C LEU A 72 -3.08 -13.99 34.39
N ARG A 73 -3.53 -13.13 35.32
CA ARG A 73 -4.91 -13.04 35.79
C ARG A 73 -5.53 -11.71 35.49
N TRP A 74 -6.77 -11.72 35.02
CA TRP A 74 -7.59 -10.52 34.79
C TRP A 74 -9.01 -10.76 35.25
N ASN A 75 -9.83 -9.72 35.24
CA ASN A 75 -11.23 -9.87 35.60
C ASN A 75 -11.95 -10.79 34.62
N GLY A 76 -12.39 -11.94 35.09
CA GLY A 76 -13.12 -12.94 34.30
C GLY A 76 -12.26 -14.03 33.65
N GLY A 77 -10.93 -14.04 33.87
CA GLY A 77 -10.10 -15.10 33.28
C GLY A 77 -8.66 -15.19 33.79
N GLU A 78 -7.99 -16.25 33.39
CA GLU A 78 -6.57 -16.44 33.60
C GLU A 78 -5.92 -17.19 32.42
N ALA A 79 -4.64 -16.93 32.19
CA ALA A 79 -3.80 -17.71 31.26
C ALA A 79 -2.59 -18.28 32.00
N LYS A 80 -2.30 -19.55 31.77
CA LYS A 80 -1.14 -20.24 32.39
C LYS A 80 -0.01 -20.38 31.41
N GLY A 81 1.17 -19.97 31.83
CA GLY A 81 2.42 -20.21 31.12
C GLY A 81 2.98 -21.61 31.36
N GLN A 82 4.10 -21.90 30.70
CA GLN A 82 4.78 -23.17 30.88
C GLN A 82 5.37 -23.25 32.29
N PRO A 83 5.11 -24.35 33.07
CA PRO A 83 5.68 -24.55 34.38
C PRO A 83 7.18 -24.91 34.29
N ALA A 84 7.92 -24.56 35.34
CA ALA A 84 9.27 -25.08 35.57
C ALA A 84 9.31 -25.83 36.88
N VAL A 85 10.03 -26.95 36.87
CA VAL A 85 10.15 -27.82 38.05
C VAL A 85 11.55 -27.71 38.65
N PHE A 86 11.60 -27.63 39.95
CA PHE A 86 12.83 -27.52 40.76
C PHE A 86 12.85 -28.64 41.81
N GLN A 87 14.02 -29.18 42.09
CA GLN A 87 14.19 -30.27 43.06
C GLN A 87 15.25 -29.96 44.13
N GLY A 88 15.07 -30.52 45.30
CA GLY A 88 16.05 -30.44 46.37
C GLY A 88 17.17 -31.46 46.23
N GLU A 89 18.31 -31.19 46.94
CA GLU A 89 19.56 -31.97 46.84
C GLU A 89 19.43 -33.49 47.10
N LYS A 90 18.31 -33.97 47.68
CA LYS A 90 18.05 -35.38 48.00
C LYS A 90 16.91 -35.96 47.16
N VAL A 91 16.52 -35.31 46.10
CA VAL A 91 15.54 -35.79 45.13
C VAL A 91 16.31 -36.40 43.96
N GLU A 92 15.99 -37.62 43.61
CA GLU A 92 16.51 -38.29 42.41
C GLU A 92 15.65 -37.86 41.22
N GLY A 93 16.20 -37.07 40.29
CA GLY A 93 15.51 -36.53 39.11
C GLY A 93 16.46 -35.66 38.29
N ASN A 94 15.95 -35.17 37.14
CA ASN A 94 16.74 -34.37 36.19
C ASN A 94 16.40 -32.87 36.24
N ASP A 95 15.55 -32.45 37.19
CA ASP A 95 15.16 -31.05 37.32
C ASP A 95 16.29 -30.21 37.94
N GLN A 96 16.21 -28.90 37.78
CA GLN A 96 17.19 -27.98 38.35
C GLN A 96 17.24 -28.17 39.89
N THR A 97 18.40 -28.56 40.39
CA THR A 97 18.60 -28.76 41.83
C THR A 97 18.87 -27.45 42.54
N ILE A 98 18.10 -27.19 43.60
CA ILE A 98 18.24 -25.99 44.46
C ILE A 98 18.87 -26.43 45.80
N SER A 99 19.98 -25.80 46.13
CA SER A 99 20.67 -26.08 47.39
C SER A 99 19.94 -25.51 48.59
N TYR A 100 19.76 -26.30 49.64
CA TYR A 100 19.26 -25.80 50.92
C TYR A 100 20.18 -24.77 51.53
N LYS A 101 21.51 -24.92 51.42
CA LYS A 101 22.50 -24.09 52.11
C LYS A 101 22.63 -22.71 51.49
N VAL A 102 22.65 -22.62 50.16
CA VAL A 102 22.97 -21.39 49.44
C VAL A 102 21.78 -20.86 48.59
N GLY A 103 20.69 -21.62 48.50
CA GLY A 103 19.60 -21.30 47.63
C GLY A 103 19.91 -21.59 46.14
N GLY A 104 19.20 -20.92 45.24
CA GLY A 104 19.44 -21.04 43.82
C GLY A 104 18.66 -19.97 43.01
N ASN A 105 19.25 -19.54 41.91
CA ASN A 105 18.63 -18.61 40.95
C ASN A 105 18.09 -19.43 39.77
N TYR A 106 17.03 -18.89 39.11
CA TYR A 106 16.48 -19.47 37.90
C TYR A 106 15.93 -18.37 36.98
N THR A 107 15.81 -18.69 35.70
CA THR A 107 15.17 -17.82 34.70
C THR A 107 14.09 -18.65 33.98
N MET A 108 12.89 -18.08 33.91
CA MET A 108 11.76 -18.64 33.16
C MET A 108 11.38 -17.67 32.05
N LYS A 109 11.05 -18.21 30.87
CA LYS A 109 10.44 -17.44 29.79
C LYS A 109 9.03 -17.96 29.57
N THR A 110 8.07 -17.05 29.45
CA THR A 110 6.68 -17.37 29.16
C THR A 110 6.13 -16.41 28.11
N VAL A 111 5.11 -16.87 27.39
CA VAL A 111 4.41 -16.07 26.39
C VAL A 111 2.93 -16.40 26.51
N PHE A 112 2.09 -15.38 26.59
CA PHE A 112 0.63 -15.53 26.56
C PHE A 112 0.09 -14.98 25.26
N ASP A 113 -1.03 -15.53 24.76
CA ASP A 113 -1.80 -14.91 23.69
C ASP A 113 -2.57 -13.74 24.26
N TYR A 114 -2.39 -12.54 23.67
CA TYR A 114 -3.06 -11.34 24.13
C TYR A 114 -4.57 -11.40 23.84
N VAL A 115 -5.36 -11.04 24.84
CA VAL A 115 -6.78 -10.71 24.68
C VAL A 115 -7.05 -9.33 25.32
N PRO A 116 -8.03 -8.55 24.83
CA PRO A 116 -8.25 -7.17 25.29
C PRO A 116 -8.46 -7.03 26.81
N GLU A 117 -9.04 -8.04 27.45
CA GLU A 117 -9.30 -8.08 28.89
C GLU A 117 -7.99 -8.08 29.71
N MET A 118 -6.88 -8.52 29.12
CA MET A 118 -5.55 -8.52 29.74
C MET A 118 -4.98 -7.10 29.93
N ALA A 119 -5.57 -6.05 29.31
CA ALA A 119 -5.11 -4.66 29.51
C ALA A 119 -5.10 -4.25 31.00
N LYS A 120 -5.85 -4.95 31.85
CA LYS A 120 -5.82 -4.80 33.31
C LYS A 120 -5.66 -6.19 33.93
N SER A 121 -4.42 -6.61 34.09
CA SER A 121 -4.06 -7.94 34.58
C SER A 121 -2.87 -7.90 35.52
N GLU A 122 -2.65 -8.97 36.23
CA GLU A 122 -1.54 -9.17 37.14
C GLU A 122 -0.89 -10.53 36.88
N LEU A 123 0.44 -10.56 36.82
CA LEU A 123 1.20 -11.81 36.69
C LEU A 123 1.55 -12.35 38.08
N TYR A 124 1.13 -13.56 38.31
CA TYR A 124 1.43 -14.33 39.51
C TYR A 124 2.35 -15.50 39.21
N LEU A 125 3.14 -15.91 40.21
CA LEU A 125 3.79 -17.21 40.26
C LEU A 125 3.00 -18.09 41.23
N GLU A 126 2.47 -19.20 40.74
CA GLU A 126 1.85 -20.23 41.52
C GLU A 126 2.86 -21.36 41.82
N PHE A 127 2.80 -21.90 43.02
CA PHE A 127 3.73 -22.91 43.49
C PHE A 127 2.97 -24.18 43.89
N LYS A 128 3.26 -25.31 43.25
CA LYS A 128 2.86 -26.64 43.72
C LYS A 128 4.08 -27.34 44.28
N ALA A 129 4.11 -27.53 45.60
CA ALA A 129 5.25 -28.07 46.31
C ALA A 129 4.91 -29.39 47.00
N LYS A 130 5.85 -30.35 46.93
CA LYS A 130 5.78 -31.62 47.68
C LYS A 130 7.09 -31.86 48.39
N ILE A 131 7.04 -32.33 49.65
CA ILE A 131 8.20 -32.81 50.40
C ILE A 131 8.00 -34.30 50.65
N GLY A 132 8.70 -35.13 49.88
CA GLY A 132 8.39 -36.55 49.78
C GLY A 132 6.98 -36.77 49.25
N LYS A 133 6.11 -37.41 50.04
CA LYS A 133 4.69 -37.67 49.67
C LYS A 133 3.73 -36.57 50.18
N LYS A 134 4.21 -35.58 50.93
CA LYS A 134 3.36 -34.56 51.56
C LYS A 134 3.32 -33.28 50.75
N GLU A 135 2.13 -32.80 50.43
CA GLU A 135 1.93 -31.49 49.79
C GLU A 135 2.20 -30.34 50.76
N VAL A 136 2.76 -29.24 50.24
CA VAL A 136 3.07 -28.03 50.98
C VAL A 136 2.48 -26.87 50.23
N THR A 137 1.72 -26.04 50.94
CA THR A 137 1.15 -24.82 50.36
C THR A 137 2.16 -23.69 50.43
N ILE A 138 2.53 -23.15 49.29
CA ILE A 138 3.27 -21.90 49.13
C ILE A 138 2.30 -20.91 48.48
N PRO A 139 2.01 -19.75 49.11
CA PRO A 139 1.12 -18.75 48.53
C PRO A 139 1.65 -18.26 47.18
N ALA A 140 0.74 -17.97 46.24
CA ALA A 140 1.10 -17.32 44.97
C ALA A 140 1.67 -15.92 45.21
N VAL A 141 2.63 -15.52 44.37
CA VAL A 141 3.29 -14.21 44.48
C VAL A 141 2.99 -13.40 43.25
N LYS A 142 2.46 -12.17 43.43
CA LYS A 142 2.35 -11.20 42.35
C LYS A 142 3.74 -10.66 41.99
N VAL A 143 4.10 -10.68 40.70
CA VAL A 143 5.44 -10.34 40.23
C VAL A 143 5.47 -9.23 39.19
N ALA A 144 4.36 -8.96 38.49
CA ALA A 144 4.25 -7.87 37.54
C ALA A 144 2.80 -7.43 37.33
N ASP A 145 2.64 -6.24 36.80
CA ASP A 145 1.37 -5.73 36.27
C ASP A 145 1.38 -5.80 34.72
N GLY A 146 0.24 -5.87 34.13
CA GLY A 146 0.09 -5.88 32.67
C GLY A 146 -1.32 -5.58 32.23
N VAL A 147 -1.53 -5.33 30.94
CA VAL A 147 -0.61 -5.35 29.81
C VAL A 147 -0.71 -3.98 29.11
N ILE A 148 0.44 -3.36 28.80
CA ILE A 148 0.46 -2.23 27.88
C ILE A 148 0.14 -2.78 26.48
N ALA A 149 -0.95 -2.29 25.88
CA ALA A 149 -1.47 -2.80 24.61
C ALA A 149 -1.42 -1.76 23.48
N THR A 150 -0.37 -0.92 23.46
CA THR A 150 -0.23 0.17 22.48
C THR A 150 -0.15 -0.36 21.05
N SER A 151 0.46 -1.52 20.80
CA SER A 151 0.49 -2.16 19.48
C SER A 151 -0.91 -2.48 18.94
N GLU A 152 -1.88 -2.71 19.81
CA GLU A 152 -3.26 -3.04 19.44
C GLU A 152 -4.05 -1.81 18.95
N LEU A 153 -3.49 -0.60 19.11
CA LEU A 153 -4.02 0.61 18.46
C LEU A 153 -3.97 0.51 16.93
N LEU A 154 -3.20 -0.42 16.39
CA LEU A 154 -3.18 -0.72 14.96
C LEU A 154 -4.59 -0.95 14.40
N GLY A 155 -5.45 -1.69 15.11
CA GLY A 155 -6.83 -1.91 14.67
C GLY A 155 -7.63 -0.61 14.46
N ASN A 156 -7.29 0.44 15.22
CA ASN A 156 -7.93 1.75 15.12
C ASN A 156 -7.27 2.65 14.05
N THR A 157 -5.95 2.55 13.86
CA THR A 157 -5.21 3.35 12.88
C THR A 157 -5.28 2.77 11.47
N LEU A 158 -5.44 1.46 11.33
CA LEU A 158 -5.52 0.74 10.06
C LEU A 158 -6.76 1.14 9.24
N GLY A 159 -7.87 1.52 9.86
CA GLY A 159 -9.08 1.98 9.17
C GLY A 159 -8.87 3.21 8.29
N SER A 160 -7.84 4.01 8.58
CA SER A 160 -7.42 5.14 7.75
C SER A 160 -6.37 4.80 6.68
N ALA A 161 -6.00 3.53 6.55
CA ALA A 161 -5.03 3.11 5.54
C ALA A 161 -5.54 3.37 4.12
N ASN A 162 -4.62 3.82 3.25
CA ASN A 162 -4.93 4.06 1.86
C ASN A 162 -5.03 2.75 1.09
N GLY A 163 -6.20 2.45 0.54
CA GLY A 163 -6.39 1.35 -0.40
C GLY A 163 -5.82 1.67 -1.78
N ALA A 164 -5.50 0.64 -2.55
CA ALA A 164 -5.08 0.78 -3.93
C ALA A 164 -6.30 0.88 -4.86
N LEU A 165 -6.47 2.04 -5.51
CA LEU A 165 -7.55 2.27 -6.45
C LEU A 165 -7.31 1.53 -7.77
N GLY A 166 -8.37 1.00 -8.37
CA GLY A 166 -8.41 0.71 -9.79
C GLY A 166 -8.55 2.04 -10.53
N GLU A 167 -7.42 2.56 -11.01
CA GLU A 167 -7.36 3.89 -11.65
C GLU A 167 -8.11 3.85 -12.99
N ASP A 168 -8.70 4.99 -13.38
CA ASP A 168 -9.23 5.22 -14.72
C ASP A 168 -8.09 5.44 -15.73
N ALA A 169 -8.40 5.27 -17.00
CA ALA A 169 -7.53 5.62 -18.11
C ALA A 169 -8.14 6.75 -18.96
N PHE A 170 -8.95 7.61 -18.34
CA PHE A 170 -9.61 8.71 -19.02
C PHE A 170 -8.61 9.66 -19.65
N GLN A 171 -8.82 9.94 -20.92
CA GLN A 171 -8.08 10.95 -21.69
C GLN A 171 -9.06 11.91 -22.31
N ARG A 172 -8.98 13.18 -21.90
CA ARG A 172 -9.86 14.22 -22.46
C ARG A 172 -9.56 14.52 -23.91
N ILE A 173 -8.30 14.47 -24.30
CA ILE A 173 -7.87 14.73 -25.67
C ILE A 173 -7.18 13.49 -26.18
N ILE A 174 -7.78 12.85 -27.18
CA ILE A 174 -7.22 11.72 -27.89
C ILE A 174 -6.70 12.22 -29.24
N LYS A 175 -5.40 12.04 -29.47
CA LYS A 175 -4.76 12.42 -30.74
C LYS A 175 -4.88 11.27 -31.71
N GLU A 176 -5.51 11.56 -32.84
CA GLU A 176 -5.73 10.63 -33.92
C GLU A 176 -5.09 11.11 -35.21
N LYS A 177 -4.83 10.17 -36.12
CA LYS A 177 -4.32 10.48 -37.45
C LYS A 177 -4.92 9.60 -38.51
N TYR A 178 -5.17 10.21 -39.66
CA TYR A 178 -5.58 9.52 -40.88
C TYR A 178 -4.53 9.70 -41.96
N ASN A 179 -4.12 8.63 -42.63
CA ASN A 179 -3.08 8.66 -43.66
C ASN A 179 -3.63 8.24 -45.01
N GLU A 180 -3.16 8.93 -46.07
CA GLU A 180 -3.38 8.55 -47.47
C GLU A 180 -2.08 8.77 -48.26
N ASN A 181 -1.86 7.97 -49.32
CA ASN A 181 -0.68 8.11 -50.16
C ASN A 181 -1.07 8.47 -51.61
N ILE A 182 -0.46 9.52 -52.12
CA ILE A 182 -0.49 9.87 -53.57
C ILE A 182 0.77 9.28 -54.18
N MET A 183 0.58 8.36 -55.16
CA MET A 183 1.67 7.63 -55.79
C MET A 183 2.09 8.26 -57.10
N PHE A 184 3.39 8.27 -57.36
CA PHE A 184 3.99 8.82 -58.57
C PHE A 184 4.67 7.74 -59.41
N LEU A 185 4.69 7.97 -60.71
CA LEU A 185 5.48 7.14 -61.62
C LEU A 185 6.98 7.51 -61.47
N ILE A 186 7.82 6.61 -61.99
CA ILE A 186 9.27 6.81 -62.00
C ILE A 186 9.61 8.12 -62.70
N GLN A 187 10.49 8.92 -62.09
CA GLN A 187 10.93 10.25 -62.61
C GLN A 187 9.79 11.21 -62.93
N GLN A 188 8.63 11.08 -62.30
CA GLN A 188 7.48 11.97 -62.51
C GLN A 188 7.01 12.58 -61.19
N ALA A 189 6.57 13.84 -61.25
CA ALA A 189 5.93 14.55 -60.16
C ALA A 189 4.44 14.91 -60.49
N ASN A 190 3.93 14.50 -61.64
CA ASN A 190 2.55 14.75 -62.06
C ASN A 190 1.61 13.82 -61.28
N ILE A 191 0.54 14.40 -60.71
CA ILE A 191 -0.50 13.64 -60.01
C ILE A 191 -1.48 13.11 -61.06
N ARG A 192 -1.58 11.76 -61.17
CA ARG A 192 -2.49 11.10 -62.09
C ARG A 192 -3.95 11.23 -61.67
N THR A 193 -4.90 11.07 -62.60
CA THR A 193 -6.32 11.15 -62.29
C THR A 193 -6.77 10.15 -61.23
N SER A 194 -6.18 8.93 -61.22
CA SER A 194 -6.42 7.94 -60.16
C SER A 194 -6.00 8.42 -58.77
N GLU A 195 -4.91 9.13 -58.70
CA GLU A 195 -4.37 9.67 -57.44
C GLU A 195 -5.11 10.93 -57.00
N VAL A 196 -5.65 11.73 -57.94
CA VAL A 196 -6.59 12.81 -57.62
C VAL A 196 -7.84 12.32 -56.92
N LYS A 197 -8.32 11.10 -57.23
CA LYS A 197 -9.45 10.48 -56.52
C LYS A 197 -9.09 10.16 -55.07
N LYS A 198 -7.87 9.67 -54.79
CA LYS A 198 -7.38 9.43 -53.41
C LYS A 198 -7.26 10.72 -52.63
N ALA A 199 -6.74 11.77 -53.25
CA ALA A 199 -6.73 13.10 -52.63
C ALA A 199 -8.16 13.60 -52.32
N GLY A 200 -9.15 13.19 -53.14
CA GLY A 200 -10.57 13.45 -52.89
C GLY A 200 -11.08 12.70 -51.65
N SER A 201 -10.73 11.41 -51.50
CA SER A 201 -11.06 10.63 -50.30
C SER A 201 -10.43 11.20 -49.02
N PHE A 202 -9.18 11.62 -49.12
CA PHE A 202 -8.50 12.32 -48.01
C PHE A 202 -9.26 13.62 -47.66
N ASN A 203 -9.62 14.45 -48.63
CA ASN A 203 -10.37 15.67 -48.40
C ASN A 203 -11.78 15.40 -47.80
N GLN A 204 -12.41 14.28 -48.18
CA GLN A 204 -13.68 13.87 -47.58
C GLN A 204 -13.50 13.57 -46.08
N GLU A 205 -12.41 12.90 -45.68
CA GLU A 205 -12.12 12.64 -44.27
C GLU A 205 -11.80 13.95 -43.52
N VAL A 206 -11.05 14.86 -44.15
CA VAL A 206 -10.84 16.20 -43.59
C VAL A 206 -12.17 16.92 -43.34
N ALA A 207 -13.12 16.83 -44.27
CA ALA A 207 -14.45 17.40 -44.10
C ALA A 207 -15.27 16.71 -43.01
N ASN A 208 -15.18 15.38 -42.88
CA ASN A 208 -15.83 14.62 -41.85
C ASN A 208 -15.33 15.04 -40.47
N VAL A 209 -14.00 15.16 -40.29
CA VAL A 209 -13.39 15.61 -39.03
C VAL A 209 -13.81 17.04 -38.71
N ASN A 210 -13.75 17.94 -39.69
CA ASN A 210 -14.12 19.34 -39.50
C ASN A 210 -15.62 19.55 -39.20
N GLY A 211 -16.48 18.67 -39.69
CA GLY A 211 -17.93 18.70 -39.47
C GLY A 211 -18.38 17.99 -38.17
N THR A 212 -17.49 17.37 -37.44
CA THR A 212 -17.80 16.65 -36.19
C THR A 212 -17.49 17.55 -34.99
N GLU A 213 -18.49 17.85 -34.15
CA GLU A 213 -18.42 18.84 -33.07
C GLU A 213 -17.27 18.61 -32.08
N ASN A 214 -17.03 17.34 -31.73
CA ASN A 214 -15.98 16.98 -30.78
C ASN A 214 -14.63 16.62 -31.42
N LYS A 215 -14.44 16.97 -32.70
CA LYS A 215 -13.16 16.81 -33.40
C LYS A 215 -12.57 18.15 -33.81
N LYS A 216 -11.26 18.26 -33.69
CA LYS A 216 -10.52 19.47 -34.07
C LYS A 216 -9.31 19.10 -34.89
N ILE A 217 -9.22 19.61 -36.10
CA ILE A 217 -8.03 19.44 -36.93
C ILE A 217 -6.85 20.17 -36.27
N SER A 218 -5.74 19.47 -36.05
CA SER A 218 -4.50 20.04 -35.57
C SER A 218 -3.67 20.57 -36.73
N ASN A 219 -3.35 19.72 -37.70
CA ASN A 219 -2.69 20.09 -38.96
C ASN A 219 -2.85 19.01 -40.03
N ILE A 220 -2.49 19.34 -41.25
CA ILE A 220 -2.31 18.40 -42.35
C ILE A 220 -0.83 18.39 -42.73
N GLU A 221 -0.18 17.24 -42.59
CA GLU A 221 1.19 17.06 -43.03
C GLU A 221 1.25 16.46 -44.44
N ILE A 222 2.11 17.03 -45.27
CA ILE A 222 2.46 16.54 -46.60
C ILE A 222 3.93 16.18 -46.58
N SER A 223 4.23 14.88 -46.63
CA SER A 223 5.61 14.39 -46.69
C SER A 223 5.84 13.73 -48.06
N ALA A 224 6.54 14.43 -48.94
CA ALA A 224 6.84 13.94 -50.30
C ALA A 224 8.21 13.25 -50.35
N TYR A 225 8.27 12.17 -51.06
CA TYR A 225 9.46 11.32 -51.12
C TYR A 225 9.85 10.99 -52.56
N ALA A 226 11.13 10.86 -52.82
CA ALA A 226 11.66 10.13 -53.95
C ALA A 226 12.25 8.78 -53.49
N SER A 227 12.17 7.78 -54.37
CA SER A 227 12.78 6.48 -54.09
C SER A 227 14.30 6.56 -54.20
N PRO A 228 15.05 5.79 -53.39
CA PRO A 228 16.51 5.94 -53.28
C PRO A 228 17.30 5.30 -54.46
N ASP A 229 16.66 5.05 -55.58
CA ASP A 229 17.25 4.44 -56.78
C ASP A 229 17.78 5.45 -57.81
N GLY A 230 17.78 6.72 -57.49
CA GLY A 230 18.34 7.81 -58.34
C GLY A 230 19.33 8.70 -57.60
N GLY A 231 20.16 9.41 -58.33
CA GLY A 231 21.11 10.35 -57.76
C GLY A 231 20.43 11.42 -56.86
N VAL A 232 21.11 11.82 -55.80
CA VAL A 232 20.57 12.75 -54.78
C VAL A 232 20.03 14.02 -55.37
N SER A 233 20.75 14.68 -56.32
CA SER A 233 20.30 15.93 -56.93
C SER A 233 19.00 15.78 -57.73
N LEU A 234 18.86 14.74 -58.52
CA LEU A 234 17.62 14.41 -59.26
C LEU A 234 16.46 14.17 -58.29
N ASN A 235 16.70 13.35 -57.27
CA ASN A 235 15.70 12.98 -56.28
C ASN A 235 15.27 14.17 -55.43
N THR A 236 16.16 15.12 -55.15
CA THR A 236 15.83 16.37 -54.47
C THR A 236 14.78 17.14 -55.26
N GLY A 237 15.06 17.44 -56.56
CA GLY A 237 14.09 18.12 -57.42
C GLY A 237 12.75 17.39 -57.55
N LEU A 238 12.80 16.05 -57.73
CA LEU A 238 11.58 15.22 -57.80
C LEU A 238 10.75 15.24 -56.52
N ALA A 239 11.39 15.19 -55.35
CA ALA A 239 10.69 15.21 -54.08
C ALA A 239 10.07 16.58 -53.79
N GLU A 240 10.80 17.67 -54.11
CA GLU A 240 10.33 19.04 -54.04
C GLU A 240 9.13 19.30 -54.97
N ASP A 241 9.24 18.88 -56.25
CA ASP A 241 8.13 19.02 -57.21
C ASP A 241 6.90 18.20 -56.77
N ARG A 242 7.08 17.01 -56.22
CA ARG A 242 5.99 16.17 -55.68
C ARG A 242 5.33 16.86 -54.49
N GLU A 243 6.12 17.42 -53.56
CA GLU A 243 5.64 18.19 -52.43
C GLU A 243 4.80 19.40 -52.92
N GLY A 244 5.37 20.26 -53.81
CA GLY A 244 4.69 21.43 -54.33
C GLY A 244 3.40 21.13 -55.08
N ASN A 245 3.37 20.06 -55.92
CA ASN A 245 2.18 19.68 -56.66
C ASN A 245 1.12 19.11 -55.72
N THR A 246 1.51 18.32 -54.72
CA THR A 246 0.59 17.75 -53.71
C THR A 246 0.01 18.87 -52.86
N THR A 247 0.82 19.82 -52.37
CA THR A 247 0.40 20.97 -51.58
C THR A 247 -0.58 21.84 -52.33
N LYS A 248 -0.31 22.13 -53.63
CA LYS A 248 -1.25 22.89 -54.49
C LYS A 248 -2.59 22.17 -54.59
N LEU A 249 -2.60 20.83 -54.79
CA LEU A 249 -3.83 20.07 -54.87
C LEU A 249 -4.64 20.09 -53.58
N ILE A 250 -3.97 19.86 -52.41
CA ILE A 250 -4.62 19.83 -51.09
C ILE A 250 -5.17 21.23 -50.76
N ASN A 251 -4.39 22.29 -50.93
CA ASN A 251 -4.85 23.67 -50.70
C ASN A 251 -6.03 24.06 -51.56
N LYS A 252 -6.04 23.61 -52.83
CA LYS A 252 -7.20 23.79 -53.71
C LYS A 252 -8.45 23.07 -53.20
N ASN A 253 -8.28 21.87 -52.67
CA ASN A 253 -9.39 21.08 -52.11
C ASN A 253 -9.93 21.71 -50.83
N LEU A 254 -9.06 22.12 -49.92
CA LEU A 254 -9.41 22.83 -48.66
C LEU A 254 -10.19 24.11 -48.94
N LYS A 255 -9.69 24.93 -49.90
CA LYS A 255 -10.37 26.14 -50.33
C LYS A 255 -11.74 25.89 -50.91
N LYS A 256 -11.89 24.81 -51.75
CA LYS A 256 -13.18 24.40 -52.30
C LYS A 256 -14.17 23.97 -51.22
N SER A 257 -13.69 23.29 -50.19
CA SER A 257 -14.48 22.83 -49.03
C SER A 257 -14.68 23.93 -47.98
N LYS A 258 -14.08 25.10 -48.13
CA LYS A 258 -14.09 26.20 -47.14
C LYS A 258 -13.57 25.76 -45.75
N ILE A 259 -12.56 24.92 -45.73
CA ILE A 259 -11.94 24.43 -44.51
C ILE A 259 -10.60 25.13 -44.35
N GLU A 260 -10.37 25.72 -43.17
CA GLU A 260 -9.10 26.30 -42.76
C GLU A 260 -8.36 25.31 -41.87
N ALA A 261 -7.20 24.83 -42.33
CA ALA A 261 -6.31 23.96 -41.56
C ALA A 261 -4.85 24.31 -41.85
N PRO A 262 -3.96 24.28 -40.86
CA PRO A 262 -2.53 24.41 -41.10
C PRO A 262 -2.04 23.27 -41.99
N VAL A 263 -1.23 23.59 -43.00
CA VAL A 263 -0.62 22.63 -43.91
C VAL A 263 0.89 22.70 -43.77
N ASP A 264 1.50 21.63 -43.24
CA ASP A 264 2.94 21.52 -43.06
C ASP A 264 3.48 20.60 -44.16
N ALA A 265 4.28 21.14 -45.06
CA ALA A 265 4.82 20.38 -46.18
C ALA A 265 6.33 20.24 -46.06
N LYS A 266 6.82 19.03 -46.37
CA LYS A 266 8.25 18.68 -46.40
C LYS A 266 8.53 17.65 -47.47
N TYR A 267 9.77 17.63 -47.93
CA TYR A 267 10.24 16.59 -48.84
C TYR A 267 11.49 15.89 -48.33
N THR A 268 11.69 14.66 -48.82
CA THR A 268 12.85 13.83 -48.53
C THR A 268 13.37 13.28 -49.86
N ALA A 269 14.59 13.66 -50.24
CA ALA A 269 15.20 13.31 -51.52
C ALA A 269 15.38 11.80 -51.73
N GLN A 270 15.63 11.04 -50.67
CA GLN A 270 15.78 9.59 -50.70
C GLN A 270 15.17 8.99 -49.43
N ASP A 271 14.06 8.26 -49.58
CA ASP A 271 13.29 7.66 -48.45
C ASP A 271 13.95 6.35 -47.96
N TRP A 272 15.12 6.47 -47.35
CA TRP A 272 15.82 5.29 -46.79
C TRP A 272 15.11 4.68 -45.59
N GLU A 273 14.41 5.48 -44.79
CA GLU A 273 13.59 4.98 -43.67
C GLU A 273 12.41 4.17 -44.17
N GLY A 274 11.67 4.69 -45.13
CA GLY A 274 10.58 3.97 -45.76
C GLY A 274 11.07 2.71 -46.52
N PHE A 275 12.24 2.78 -47.12
CA PHE A 275 12.87 1.62 -47.75
C PHE A 275 13.16 0.52 -46.72
N GLN A 276 13.77 0.87 -45.59
CA GLN A 276 14.06 -0.06 -44.51
C GLN A 276 12.79 -0.69 -43.94
N GLU A 277 11.76 0.13 -43.72
CA GLU A 277 10.46 -0.32 -43.20
C GLU A 277 9.81 -1.33 -44.17
N LEU A 278 9.74 -1.03 -45.45
CA LEU A 278 9.12 -1.90 -46.47
C LEU A 278 9.92 -3.20 -46.64
N VAL A 279 11.24 -3.15 -46.66
CA VAL A 279 12.10 -4.34 -46.77
C VAL A 279 11.92 -5.22 -45.53
N SER A 280 11.90 -4.65 -44.34
CA SER A 280 11.74 -5.41 -43.08
C SER A 280 10.40 -6.19 -43.04
N LYS A 281 9.35 -5.60 -43.56
CA LYS A 281 7.99 -6.20 -43.64
C LYS A 281 7.78 -7.13 -44.83
N SER A 282 8.73 -7.15 -45.78
CA SER A 282 8.63 -7.95 -46.97
C SER A 282 9.05 -9.41 -46.75
N ASN A 283 8.68 -10.26 -47.71
CA ASN A 283 9.14 -11.65 -47.82
C ASN A 283 10.27 -11.80 -48.84
N ILE A 284 11.01 -10.71 -49.10
CA ILE A 284 12.11 -10.73 -50.08
C ILE A 284 13.23 -11.64 -49.54
N GLN A 285 13.73 -12.50 -50.40
CA GLN A 285 14.88 -13.32 -50.12
C GLN A 285 16.09 -12.39 -49.83
N ASP A 286 16.93 -12.75 -48.88
CA ASP A 286 18.10 -11.98 -48.46
C ASP A 286 17.84 -10.59 -47.87
N LYS A 287 16.57 -10.34 -47.38
CA LYS A 287 16.23 -9.08 -46.73
C LYS A 287 17.16 -8.67 -45.60
N ASP A 288 17.70 -9.65 -44.84
CA ASP A 288 18.62 -9.41 -43.75
C ASP A 288 19.98 -8.87 -44.22
N VAL A 289 20.39 -9.28 -45.43
CA VAL A 289 21.59 -8.74 -46.10
C VAL A 289 21.36 -7.28 -46.45
N ILE A 290 20.19 -6.96 -47.06
CA ILE A 290 19.84 -5.58 -47.42
C ILE A 290 19.80 -4.68 -46.17
N LEU A 291 19.13 -5.14 -45.11
CA LEU A 291 19.04 -4.39 -43.86
C LEU A 291 20.40 -4.17 -43.19
N ARG A 292 21.30 -5.16 -43.31
CA ARG A 292 22.69 -5.04 -42.85
C ARG A 292 23.47 -4.00 -43.64
N VAL A 293 23.35 -3.98 -44.96
CA VAL A 293 23.96 -2.95 -45.82
C VAL A 293 23.51 -1.56 -45.41
N LEU A 294 22.20 -1.38 -45.17
CA LEU A 294 21.64 -0.12 -44.68
C LEU A 294 22.24 0.32 -43.33
N SER A 295 22.54 -0.61 -42.45
CA SER A 295 23.13 -0.30 -41.15
C SER A 295 24.63 0.02 -41.23
N MET A 296 25.33 -0.58 -42.18
CA MET A 296 26.79 -0.42 -42.34
C MET A 296 27.18 0.89 -43.04
N TYR A 297 26.40 1.30 -44.04
CA TYR A 297 26.72 2.48 -44.84
C TYR A 297 25.80 3.63 -44.47
N GLN A 298 26.38 4.76 -44.01
CA GLN A 298 25.61 5.97 -43.69
C GLN A 298 25.48 6.90 -44.89
N ASP A 299 26.45 6.87 -45.81
CA ASP A 299 26.43 7.70 -47.02
C ASP A 299 25.37 7.20 -48.01
N PRO A 300 24.44 8.04 -48.46
CA PRO A 300 23.35 7.64 -49.37
C PRO A 300 23.85 7.10 -50.72
N VAL A 301 24.94 7.62 -51.25
CA VAL A 301 25.50 7.19 -52.56
C VAL A 301 26.10 5.79 -52.41
N GLN A 302 26.84 5.56 -51.34
CA GLN A 302 27.38 4.23 -51.04
C GLN A 302 26.26 3.20 -50.80
N ARG A 303 25.20 3.57 -50.02
CA ARG A 303 24.04 2.70 -49.83
C ARG A 303 23.39 2.29 -51.16
N GLU A 304 23.17 3.24 -52.03
CA GLU A 304 22.55 3.01 -53.34
C GLU A 304 23.42 2.03 -54.15
N GLN A 305 24.72 2.26 -54.18
CA GLN A 305 25.67 1.43 -54.94
C GLN A 305 25.74 0.00 -54.40
N GLU A 306 25.86 -0.15 -53.07
CA GLU A 306 25.96 -1.48 -52.44
C GLU A 306 24.64 -2.29 -52.62
N ILE A 307 23.47 -1.65 -52.53
CA ILE A 307 22.18 -2.31 -52.79
C ILE A 307 22.05 -2.72 -54.26
N LYS A 308 22.51 -1.90 -55.19
CA LYS A 308 22.55 -2.24 -56.63
C LYS A 308 23.51 -3.41 -56.91
N ASN A 309 24.60 -3.54 -56.18
CA ASN A 309 25.56 -4.62 -56.27
C ASN A 309 24.94 -5.98 -55.83
N ILE A 310 23.87 -6.00 -55.04
CA ILE A 310 23.10 -7.20 -54.72
C ILE A 310 22.18 -7.54 -55.89
N THR A 311 22.76 -7.93 -57.03
CA THR A 311 22.06 -8.06 -58.34
C THR A 311 20.91 -9.04 -58.32
N SER A 312 20.98 -10.11 -57.53
CA SER A 312 19.90 -11.12 -57.42
C SER A 312 18.60 -10.56 -56.81
N VAL A 313 18.71 -9.54 -55.99
CA VAL A 313 17.59 -8.96 -55.21
C VAL A 313 17.11 -7.63 -55.79
N TYR A 314 17.99 -6.90 -56.51
CA TYR A 314 17.67 -5.56 -56.99
C TYR A 314 16.48 -5.52 -57.93
N SER A 315 16.29 -6.51 -58.79
CA SER A 315 15.12 -6.61 -59.68
C SER A 315 13.79 -6.72 -58.89
N THR A 316 13.81 -7.45 -57.80
CA THR A 316 12.63 -7.57 -56.89
C THR A 316 12.41 -6.26 -56.13
N LEU A 317 13.47 -5.61 -55.62
CA LEU A 317 13.35 -4.31 -54.98
C LEU A 317 12.79 -3.26 -55.92
N ALA A 318 13.29 -3.22 -57.18
CA ALA A 318 12.82 -2.26 -58.19
C ALA A 318 11.32 -2.45 -58.55
N LYS A 319 10.82 -3.71 -58.50
CA LYS A 319 9.44 -4.03 -58.82
C LYS A 319 8.50 -3.84 -57.61
N ASP A 320 8.91 -4.29 -56.43
CA ASP A 320 7.98 -4.46 -55.32
C ASP A 320 8.15 -3.38 -54.22
N ILE A 321 9.33 -2.80 -54.01
CA ILE A 321 9.63 -1.85 -52.95
C ILE A 321 9.73 -0.41 -53.47
N LEU A 322 10.60 -0.15 -54.44
CA LEU A 322 10.85 1.22 -54.89
C LEU A 322 9.61 1.98 -55.41
N PRO A 323 8.65 1.32 -56.11
CA PRO A 323 7.44 2.03 -56.51
C PRO A 323 6.60 2.57 -55.34
N GLN A 324 6.62 1.88 -54.18
CA GLN A 324 5.87 2.29 -53.00
C GLN A 324 6.51 3.52 -52.29
N LEU A 325 7.78 3.83 -52.57
CA LEU A 325 8.50 4.99 -52.04
C LEU A 325 8.31 6.28 -52.86
N ARG A 326 7.76 6.15 -54.10
CA ARG A 326 7.46 7.28 -54.99
C ARG A 326 6.13 7.89 -54.60
N ARG A 327 6.04 8.53 -53.45
CA ARG A 327 4.77 8.97 -52.87
C ARG A 327 4.87 10.37 -52.23
N SER A 328 3.71 11.01 -52.12
CA SER A 328 3.45 12.02 -51.10
C SER A 328 2.49 11.43 -50.08
N ARG A 329 2.93 11.30 -48.84
CA ARG A 329 2.08 10.89 -47.72
C ARG A 329 1.32 12.10 -47.21
N LEU A 330 0.02 12.00 -47.17
CA LEU A 330 -0.90 12.93 -46.55
C LEU A 330 -1.22 12.41 -45.15
N THR A 331 -1.03 13.19 -44.13
CA THR A 331 -1.42 12.85 -42.76
C THR A 331 -2.33 13.94 -42.21
N LEU A 332 -3.56 13.61 -41.92
CA LEU A 332 -4.47 14.46 -41.16
C LEU A 332 -4.27 14.15 -39.67
N ASN A 333 -3.77 15.10 -38.91
CA ASN A 333 -3.68 15.02 -37.46
C ASN A 333 -4.86 15.80 -36.86
N TYR A 334 -5.58 15.14 -35.94
CA TYR A 334 -6.73 15.77 -35.29
C TYR A 334 -6.90 15.25 -33.86
N ASP A 335 -7.52 16.09 -33.03
CA ASP A 335 -7.85 15.78 -31.65
C ASP A 335 -9.34 15.40 -31.57
N ILE A 336 -9.64 14.34 -30.84
CA ILE A 336 -10.98 14.03 -30.35
C ILE A 336 -11.07 14.60 -28.94
N ILE A 337 -11.98 15.54 -28.72
CA ILE A 337 -12.17 16.23 -27.45
C ILE A 337 -13.30 15.53 -26.69
N GLY A 338 -12.98 14.94 -25.55
CA GLY A 338 -13.95 14.34 -24.64
C GLY A 338 -14.75 15.38 -23.85
N LYS A 339 -15.71 14.90 -23.08
CA LYS A 339 -16.59 15.72 -22.23
C LYS A 339 -15.79 16.52 -21.18
N SER A 340 -16.30 17.68 -20.77
CA SER A 340 -15.71 18.48 -19.69
C SER A 340 -15.94 17.84 -18.31
N ASP A 341 -15.22 18.30 -17.26
CA ASP A 341 -15.42 17.83 -15.90
C ASP A 341 -16.84 18.10 -15.40
N GLU A 342 -17.38 19.27 -15.73
CA GLU A 342 -18.74 19.67 -15.37
C GLU A 342 -19.76 18.78 -16.05
N GLU A 343 -19.56 18.45 -17.32
CA GLU A 343 -20.43 17.59 -18.09
C GLU A 343 -20.39 16.15 -17.57
N ILE A 344 -19.19 15.60 -17.31
CA ILE A 344 -18.99 14.27 -16.74
C ILE A 344 -19.64 14.19 -15.35
N SER A 345 -19.38 15.17 -14.48
CA SER A 345 -19.95 15.20 -13.13
C SER A 345 -21.48 15.28 -13.16
N LYS A 346 -22.04 16.11 -14.04
CA LYS A 346 -23.48 16.23 -14.22
C LYS A 346 -24.11 14.92 -14.73
N LEU A 347 -23.54 14.33 -15.77
CA LEU A 347 -24.03 13.08 -16.36
C LEU A 347 -23.90 11.90 -15.40
N ALA A 348 -22.82 11.81 -14.60
CA ALA A 348 -22.66 10.78 -13.59
C ALA A 348 -23.79 10.76 -12.57
N VAL A 349 -24.43 11.90 -12.30
CA VAL A 349 -25.58 12.00 -11.40
C VAL A 349 -26.90 11.82 -12.15
N SER A 350 -27.11 12.54 -13.26
CA SER A 350 -28.41 12.64 -13.95
C SER A 350 -28.68 11.50 -14.93
N ASP A 351 -27.68 11.10 -15.71
CA ASP A 351 -27.81 10.05 -16.75
C ASP A 351 -26.45 9.40 -17.03
N ALA A 352 -26.04 8.52 -16.13
CA ALA A 352 -24.77 7.82 -16.23
C ALA A 352 -24.63 6.93 -17.48
N SER A 353 -25.74 6.59 -18.16
CA SER A 353 -25.72 5.76 -19.36
C SER A 353 -25.00 6.41 -20.55
N GLN A 354 -24.81 7.72 -20.50
CA GLN A 354 -24.06 8.48 -21.52
C GLN A 354 -22.55 8.51 -21.25
N LEU A 355 -22.08 7.89 -20.18
CA LEU A 355 -20.68 7.80 -19.81
C LEU A 355 -20.14 6.39 -20.05
N ASN A 356 -18.93 6.31 -20.58
CA ASN A 356 -18.20 5.05 -20.64
C ASN A 356 -17.55 4.72 -19.27
N VAL A 357 -16.92 3.56 -19.15
CA VAL A 357 -16.34 3.12 -17.88
C VAL A 357 -15.21 4.03 -17.39
N GLU A 358 -14.38 4.55 -18.29
CA GLU A 358 -13.28 5.45 -17.94
C GLU A 358 -13.82 6.79 -17.42
N GLU A 359 -14.84 7.32 -18.08
CA GLU A 359 -15.51 8.55 -17.67
C GLU A 359 -16.22 8.39 -16.31
N LEU A 360 -16.84 7.23 -16.03
CA LEU A 360 -17.47 6.97 -14.74
C LEU A 360 -16.43 6.81 -13.60
N LEU A 361 -15.34 6.10 -13.84
CA LEU A 361 -14.28 5.98 -12.86
C LEU A 361 -13.64 7.34 -12.59
N TYR A 362 -13.39 8.13 -13.63
CA TYR A 362 -12.89 9.50 -13.53
C TYR A 362 -13.86 10.41 -12.78
N ALA A 363 -15.18 10.33 -13.06
CA ALA A 363 -16.20 11.12 -12.38
C ALA A 363 -16.13 11.01 -10.85
N ALA A 364 -15.83 9.81 -10.33
CA ALA A 364 -15.69 9.60 -8.90
C ALA A 364 -14.46 10.32 -8.30
N THR A 365 -13.46 10.67 -9.11
CA THR A 365 -12.28 11.43 -8.67
C THR A 365 -12.55 12.95 -8.60
N LEU A 366 -13.61 13.42 -9.26
CA LEU A 366 -13.98 14.84 -9.29
C LEU A 366 -14.71 15.31 -8.01
N THR A 367 -15.09 14.40 -7.12
CA THR A 367 -15.74 14.72 -5.85
C THR A 367 -15.00 14.14 -4.65
N ASN A 368 -14.99 14.86 -3.54
CA ASN A 368 -14.49 14.38 -2.24
C ASN A 368 -15.60 13.78 -1.37
N ASN A 369 -16.86 13.84 -1.79
CA ASN A 369 -17.99 13.29 -1.07
C ASN A 369 -18.04 11.77 -1.25
N LYS A 370 -17.80 11.03 -0.16
CA LYS A 370 -17.74 9.55 -0.18
C LYS A 370 -19.07 8.92 -0.61
N GLY A 371 -20.21 9.52 -0.28
CA GLY A 371 -21.52 9.05 -0.70
C GLY A 371 -21.75 9.22 -2.21
N GLU A 372 -21.28 10.32 -2.79
CA GLU A 372 -21.30 10.52 -4.24
C GLU A 372 -20.36 9.56 -4.96
N GLN A 373 -19.15 9.37 -4.44
CA GLN A 373 -18.21 8.37 -4.98
C GLN A 373 -18.83 6.98 -5.00
N GLU A 374 -19.44 6.55 -3.87
CA GLU A 374 -20.12 5.25 -3.78
C GLU A 374 -21.23 5.13 -4.81
N ALA A 375 -22.09 6.16 -4.94
CA ALA A 375 -23.19 6.16 -5.90
C ALA A 375 -22.69 6.03 -7.36
N ILE A 376 -21.61 6.73 -7.73
CA ILE A 376 -21.00 6.66 -9.06
C ILE A 376 -20.42 5.28 -9.32
N TYR A 377 -19.64 4.72 -8.38
CA TYR A 377 -19.08 3.37 -8.55
C TYR A 377 -20.18 2.29 -8.61
N VAL A 378 -21.28 2.44 -7.86
CA VAL A 378 -22.44 1.52 -7.97
C VAL A 378 -23.01 1.56 -9.37
N LYS A 379 -23.21 2.74 -9.98
CA LYS A 379 -23.65 2.87 -11.39
C LYS A 379 -22.66 2.23 -12.34
N ALA A 380 -21.35 2.42 -12.12
CA ALA A 380 -20.32 1.78 -12.93
C ALA A 380 -20.40 0.24 -12.86
N THR A 381 -20.63 -0.35 -11.68
CA THR A 381 -20.81 -1.81 -11.57
C THR A 381 -22.07 -2.33 -12.26
N GLN A 382 -23.12 -1.52 -12.35
CA GLN A 382 -24.37 -1.89 -13.02
C GLN A 382 -24.23 -1.85 -14.55
N GLN A 383 -23.54 -0.84 -15.08
CA GLN A 383 -23.36 -0.67 -16.51
C GLN A 383 -22.21 -1.52 -17.07
N PHE A 384 -21.15 -1.70 -16.29
CA PHE A 384 -19.93 -2.41 -16.66
C PHE A 384 -19.62 -3.55 -15.66
N PRO A 385 -20.50 -4.56 -15.55
CA PRO A 385 -20.39 -5.61 -14.53
C PRO A 385 -19.13 -6.49 -14.65
N ASN A 386 -18.44 -6.43 -15.78
CA ASN A 386 -17.20 -7.15 -16.05
C ASN A 386 -15.93 -6.28 -15.86
N ASP A 387 -16.06 -5.04 -15.39
CA ASP A 387 -14.93 -4.21 -14.99
C ASP A 387 -14.72 -4.33 -13.48
N TYR A 388 -13.57 -4.82 -13.05
CA TYR A 388 -13.27 -5.05 -11.64
C TYR A 388 -13.01 -3.76 -10.85
N ARG A 389 -12.62 -2.66 -11.51
CA ARG A 389 -12.12 -1.44 -10.87
C ARG A 389 -13.18 -0.79 -9.99
N ALA A 390 -14.41 -0.69 -10.48
CA ALA A 390 -15.50 -0.11 -9.70
C ALA A 390 -15.81 -0.92 -8.42
N TYR A 391 -15.79 -2.26 -8.49
CA TYR A 391 -15.94 -3.12 -7.32
C TYR A 391 -14.77 -2.97 -6.34
N ASN A 392 -13.54 -2.91 -6.86
CA ASN A 392 -12.35 -2.66 -6.04
C ASN A 392 -12.45 -1.32 -5.30
N ASN A 393 -12.90 -0.27 -5.98
CA ASN A 393 -13.00 1.08 -5.40
C ASN A 393 -14.15 1.18 -4.38
N LEU A 394 -15.27 0.48 -4.60
CA LEU A 394 -16.34 0.31 -3.59
C LEU A 394 -15.84 -0.40 -2.34
N ALA A 395 -14.95 -1.38 -2.50
CA ALA A 395 -14.36 -2.07 -1.36
C ALA A 395 -13.52 -1.13 -0.49
N ILE A 396 -12.77 -0.22 -1.10
CA ILE A 396 -11.99 0.79 -0.35
C ILE A 396 -12.91 1.70 0.46
N LEU A 397 -13.99 2.20 -0.15
CA LEU A 397 -14.96 3.03 0.56
C LEU A 397 -15.61 2.29 1.74
N ALA A 398 -15.98 1.03 1.54
CA ALA A 398 -16.54 0.19 2.59
C ALA A 398 -15.53 -0.08 3.73
N PHE A 399 -14.26 -0.35 3.39
CA PHE A 399 -13.17 -0.54 4.36
C PHE A 399 -12.95 0.72 5.21
N GLN A 400 -12.86 1.89 4.57
CA GLN A 400 -12.69 3.17 5.25
C GLN A 400 -13.89 3.55 6.13
N ALA A 401 -15.09 3.07 5.79
CA ALA A 401 -16.29 3.20 6.61
C ALA A 401 -16.38 2.17 7.76
N GLY A 402 -15.37 1.30 7.92
CA GLY A 402 -15.35 0.23 8.93
C GLY A 402 -16.18 -1.01 8.57
N ASN A 403 -16.76 -1.06 7.38
CA ASN A 403 -17.59 -2.17 6.92
C ASN A 403 -16.74 -3.26 6.25
N VAL A 404 -15.91 -3.95 7.04
CA VAL A 404 -14.89 -4.91 6.56
C VAL A 404 -15.51 -6.06 5.74
N ASP A 405 -16.67 -6.58 6.16
CA ASP A 405 -17.35 -7.67 5.45
C ASP A 405 -17.92 -7.22 4.09
N LYS A 406 -18.44 -5.99 4.01
CA LYS A 406 -18.89 -5.39 2.75
C LYS A 406 -17.69 -5.18 1.81
N ALA A 407 -16.56 -4.71 2.34
CA ALA A 407 -15.32 -4.57 1.58
C ALA A 407 -14.85 -5.92 1.00
N GLU A 408 -14.83 -6.97 1.83
CA GLU A 408 -14.47 -8.31 1.39
C GLU A 408 -15.41 -8.84 0.29
N SER A 409 -16.71 -8.61 0.42
CA SER A 409 -17.70 -9.02 -0.58
C SER A 409 -17.44 -8.37 -1.94
N TYR A 410 -17.17 -7.06 -1.96
CA TYR A 410 -16.81 -6.36 -3.19
C TYR A 410 -15.48 -6.87 -3.79
N LEU A 411 -14.46 -7.13 -2.96
CA LEU A 411 -13.18 -7.67 -3.42
C LEU A 411 -13.33 -9.09 -3.97
N LYS A 412 -14.17 -9.94 -3.40
CA LYS A 412 -14.50 -11.26 -3.96
C LYS A 412 -15.10 -11.13 -5.36
N LYS A 413 -15.97 -10.16 -5.58
CA LYS A 413 -16.53 -9.88 -6.89
C LYS A 413 -15.45 -9.37 -7.85
N ALA A 414 -14.62 -8.41 -7.45
CA ALA A 414 -13.51 -7.92 -8.24
C ALA A 414 -12.53 -9.05 -8.61
N THR A 415 -12.18 -9.93 -7.66
CA THR A 415 -11.30 -11.08 -7.86
C THR A 415 -11.89 -12.09 -8.89
N SER A 416 -13.21 -12.29 -8.89
CA SER A 416 -13.86 -13.17 -9.88
C SER A 416 -13.75 -12.66 -11.31
N ILE A 417 -13.51 -11.35 -11.49
CA ILE A 417 -13.33 -10.70 -12.80
C ILE A 417 -11.84 -10.67 -13.18
N ASN A 418 -10.97 -10.24 -12.24
CA ASN A 418 -9.52 -10.17 -12.45
C ASN A 418 -8.76 -10.54 -11.18
N SER A 419 -8.39 -11.81 -11.03
CA SER A 419 -7.67 -12.31 -9.84
C SER A 419 -6.20 -11.88 -9.78
N SER A 420 -5.63 -11.38 -10.87
CA SER A 420 -4.21 -10.99 -10.95
C SER A 420 -3.96 -9.51 -10.67
N ALA A 421 -5.01 -8.69 -10.59
CA ALA A 421 -4.88 -7.25 -10.35
C ALA A 421 -4.16 -6.97 -9.01
N PRO A 422 -3.05 -6.23 -9.02
CA PRO A 422 -2.27 -5.97 -7.79
C PRO A 422 -3.04 -5.13 -6.77
N GLU A 423 -3.88 -4.19 -7.21
CA GLU A 423 -4.73 -3.37 -6.35
C GLU A 423 -5.77 -4.19 -5.58
N ILE A 424 -6.37 -5.22 -6.21
CA ILE A 424 -7.29 -6.13 -5.52
C ILE A 424 -6.55 -6.90 -4.42
N ASN A 425 -5.37 -7.44 -4.76
CA ASN A 425 -4.56 -8.18 -3.79
C ASN A 425 -4.10 -7.26 -2.64
N MET A 426 -3.74 -6.02 -2.94
CA MET A 426 -3.41 -5.01 -1.95
C MET A 426 -4.57 -4.79 -0.95
N ASN A 427 -5.78 -4.61 -1.45
CA ASN A 427 -6.95 -4.34 -0.62
C ASN A 427 -7.44 -5.59 0.14
N LEU A 428 -7.31 -6.80 -0.45
CA LEU A 428 -7.52 -8.07 0.27
C LEU A 428 -6.55 -8.23 1.44
N GLY A 429 -5.29 -7.82 1.25
CA GLY A 429 -4.30 -7.80 2.33
C GLY A 429 -4.69 -6.89 3.49
N LEU A 430 -5.21 -5.69 3.22
CA LEU A 430 -5.73 -4.78 4.25
C LEU A 430 -6.93 -5.38 5.00
N VAL A 431 -7.88 -5.99 4.28
CA VAL A 431 -9.04 -6.66 4.87
C VAL A 431 -8.60 -7.84 5.75
N ALA A 432 -7.68 -8.68 5.27
CA ALA A 432 -7.13 -9.79 6.04
C ALA A 432 -6.44 -9.30 7.32
N LEU A 433 -5.65 -8.24 7.23
CA LEU A 433 -4.95 -7.65 8.37
C LEU A 433 -5.95 -7.08 9.41
N MET A 434 -7.02 -6.42 8.96
CA MET A 434 -8.09 -5.93 9.83
C MET A 434 -8.82 -7.07 10.54
N LYS A 435 -8.94 -8.24 9.90
CA LYS A 435 -9.49 -9.47 10.49
C LYS A 435 -8.48 -10.22 11.37
N GLY A 436 -7.25 -9.74 11.50
CA GLY A 436 -6.17 -10.36 12.28
C GLY A 436 -5.46 -11.54 11.59
N ASP A 437 -5.81 -11.84 10.34
CA ASP A 437 -5.15 -12.91 9.56
C ASP A 437 -3.87 -12.37 8.89
N LYS A 438 -2.79 -12.38 9.67
CA LYS A 438 -1.47 -11.89 9.25
C LYS A 438 -0.87 -12.72 8.12
N ALA A 439 -1.15 -14.04 8.10
CA ALA A 439 -0.61 -14.94 7.08
C ALA A 439 -1.28 -14.70 5.72
N ALA A 440 -2.61 -14.56 5.70
CA ALA A 440 -3.33 -14.18 4.50
C ALA A 440 -2.93 -12.78 4.01
N ALA A 441 -2.77 -11.81 4.93
CA ALA A 441 -2.32 -10.46 4.57
C ALA A 441 -0.95 -10.48 3.88
N GLU A 442 0.03 -11.22 4.43
CA GLU A 442 1.36 -11.38 3.84
C GLU A 442 1.31 -12.00 2.44
N ALA A 443 0.51 -13.05 2.28
CA ALA A 443 0.32 -13.72 0.99
C ALA A 443 -0.31 -12.80 -0.08
N TYR A 444 -1.27 -11.95 0.31
CA TYR A 444 -1.89 -10.98 -0.58
C TYR A 444 -0.94 -9.83 -0.93
N PHE A 445 -0.25 -9.24 0.06
CA PHE A 445 0.73 -8.19 -0.20
C PHE A 445 1.88 -8.66 -1.10
N GLY A 446 2.27 -9.95 -1.01
CA GLY A 446 3.24 -10.55 -1.93
C GLY A 446 2.80 -10.53 -3.41
N LYS A 447 1.48 -10.42 -3.69
CA LYS A 447 0.91 -10.30 -5.04
C LYS A 447 0.56 -8.87 -5.45
N ALA A 448 0.77 -7.90 -4.57
CA ALA A 448 0.41 -6.50 -4.76
C ALA A 448 1.57 -5.63 -5.30
N ALA A 449 2.61 -6.25 -5.84
CA ALA A 449 3.77 -5.55 -6.37
C ALA A 449 3.36 -4.51 -7.43
N GLY A 450 3.94 -3.31 -7.34
CA GLY A 450 3.64 -2.18 -8.22
C GLY A 450 2.59 -1.20 -7.69
N THR A 451 1.85 -1.53 -6.63
CA THR A 451 0.93 -0.57 -6.00
C THR A 451 1.70 0.45 -5.14
N LYS A 452 1.33 1.72 -5.23
CA LYS A 452 1.98 2.83 -4.49
C LYS A 452 1.86 2.66 -2.96
N GLN A 453 0.79 2.02 -2.50
CA GLN A 453 0.44 1.87 -1.07
C GLN A 453 1.07 0.64 -0.41
N LEU A 454 1.78 -0.22 -1.16
CA LEU A 454 2.32 -1.48 -0.65
C LEU A 454 3.29 -1.27 0.52
N GLY A 455 4.14 -0.25 0.46
CA GLY A 455 5.09 0.07 1.54
C GLY A 455 4.39 0.33 2.87
N GLU A 456 3.37 1.20 2.88
CA GLU A 456 2.60 1.51 4.08
C GLU A 456 1.85 0.27 4.61
N SER A 457 1.31 -0.55 3.71
CA SER A 457 0.57 -1.76 4.09
C SER A 457 1.47 -2.85 4.67
N LEU A 458 2.67 -3.01 4.15
CA LEU A 458 3.70 -3.85 4.77
C LEU A 458 4.12 -3.30 6.13
N GLY A 459 4.20 -1.97 6.29
CA GLY A 459 4.43 -1.33 7.59
C GLY A 459 3.37 -1.73 8.62
N ASN A 460 2.09 -1.71 8.26
CA ASN A 460 0.99 -2.16 9.11
C ASN A 460 1.12 -3.66 9.45
N LEU A 461 1.45 -4.50 8.49
CA LEU A 461 1.70 -5.93 8.72
C LEU A 461 2.85 -6.15 9.71
N TYR A 462 3.95 -5.42 9.58
CA TYR A 462 5.09 -5.54 10.49
C TYR A 462 4.77 -5.06 11.91
N ILE A 463 3.90 -4.04 12.09
CA ILE A 463 3.38 -3.70 13.43
C ILE A 463 2.61 -4.91 14.00
N ALA A 464 1.70 -5.49 13.23
CA ALA A 464 0.92 -6.65 13.65
C ALA A 464 1.79 -7.88 13.98
N GLN A 465 2.96 -8.00 13.37
CA GLN A 465 3.96 -9.04 13.62
C GLN A 465 4.93 -8.70 14.76
N GLY A 466 4.87 -7.48 15.34
CA GLY A 466 5.81 -7.02 16.36
C GLY A 466 7.20 -6.64 15.85
N GLN A 467 7.34 -6.39 14.53
CA GLN A 467 8.62 -6.08 13.85
C GLN A 467 8.72 -4.56 13.62
N TYR A 468 8.80 -3.79 14.71
CA TYR A 468 8.58 -2.35 14.69
C TYR A 468 9.62 -1.56 13.87
N GLU A 469 10.91 -1.95 13.90
CA GLU A 469 11.96 -1.32 13.10
C GLU A 469 11.71 -1.54 11.59
N ARG A 470 11.27 -2.73 11.21
CA ARG A 470 10.87 -3.01 9.81
C ARG A 470 9.66 -2.20 9.41
N ALA A 471 8.69 -2.03 10.32
CA ALA A 471 7.52 -1.20 10.08
C ALA A 471 7.93 0.26 9.83
N VAL A 472 8.80 0.84 10.66
CA VAL A 472 9.32 2.22 10.48
C VAL A 472 9.99 2.39 9.13
N ASN A 473 10.81 1.43 8.71
CA ASN A 473 11.48 1.47 7.41
C ASN A 473 10.48 1.39 6.25
N SER A 474 9.43 0.56 6.38
CA SER A 474 8.42 0.38 5.33
C SER A 474 7.50 1.59 5.17
N PHE A 475 7.17 2.30 6.27
CA PHE A 475 6.42 3.55 6.21
C PHE A 475 7.25 4.71 5.63
N GLY A 476 8.57 4.67 5.75
CA GLY A 476 9.44 5.77 5.29
C GLY A 476 9.07 7.11 5.94
N ASP A 477 8.68 8.07 5.09
CA ASP A 477 8.29 9.42 5.52
C ASP A 477 6.76 9.66 5.52
N ALA A 478 5.97 8.58 5.47
CA ALA A 478 4.51 8.66 5.51
C ALA A 478 4.03 9.39 6.78
N LYS A 479 3.06 10.30 6.60
CA LYS A 479 2.44 11.07 7.68
C LYS A 479 1.09 10.48 8.05
N THR A 480 1.14 9.32 8.69
CA THR A 480 -0.06 8.55 9.10
C THR A 480 0.02 8.15 10.58
N ASN A 481 -1.14 7.88 11.19
CA ASN A 481 -1.21 7.39 12.56
C ASN A 481 -0.47 6.05 12.72
N SER A 482 -0.56 5.15 11.75
CA SER A 482 0.14 3.86 11.78
C SER A 482 1.66 4.04 11.71
N ALA A 483 2.17 4.98 10.90
CA ALA A 483 3.59 5.29 10.85
C ALA A 483 4.09 5.83 12.21
N ALA A 484 3.34 6.74 12.82
CA ALA A 484 3.65 7.26 14.15
C ALA A 484 3.58 6.17 15.23
N LEU A 485 2.60 5.28 15.17
CA LEU A 485 2.49 4.12 16.05
C LEU A 485 3.73 3.23 15.95
N ALA A 486 4.17 2.89 14.73
CA ALA A 486 5.39 2.11 14.50
C ALA A 486 6.62 2.78 15.14
N GLN A 487 6.76 4.10 14.96
CA GLN A 487 7.87 4.88 15.51
C GLN A 487 7.83 4.95 17.05
N ILE A 488 6.64 5.07 17.66
CA ILE A 488 6.47 5.02 19.13
C ILE A 488 6.90 3.64 19.66
N LEU A 489 6.46 2.57 19.01
CA LEU A 489 6.78 1.20 19.40
C LEU A 489 8.27 0.87 19.20
N ALA A 490 8.89 1.41 18.15
CA ALA A 490 10.33 1.32 17.91
C ALA A 490 11.15 2.30 18.78
N LYS A 491 10.48 3.12 19.62
CA LYS A 491 11.09 4.13 20.51
C LYS A 491 11.78 5.29 19.79
N ASP A 492 11.46 5.53 18.52
CA ASP A 492 11.88 6.71 17.77
C ASP A 492 10.91 7.88 18.02
N TYR A 493 10.97 8.42 19.23
CA TYR A 493 10.01 9.42 19.72
C TYR A 493 10.11 10.76 18.98
N ASN A 494 11.29 11.15 18.51
CA ASN A 494 11.49 12.38 17.76
C ASN A 494 10.82 12.29 16.39
N LYS A 495 11.01 11.18 15.69
CA LYS A 495 10.35 10.93 14.39
C LYS A 495 8.84 10.82 14.56
N ALA A 496 8.37 10.13 15.60
CA ALA A 496 6.95 10.01 15.92
C ALA A 496 6.28 11.39 16.12
N LYS A 497 6.92 12.28 16.88
CA LYS A 497 6.43 13.64 17.09
C LYS A 497 6.31 14.41 15.77
N THR A 498 7.34 14.35 14.95
CA THR A 498 7.35 15.00 13.62
C THR A 498 6.28 14.41 12.69
N THR A 499 6.10 13.10 12.73
CA THR A 499 5.07 12.42 11.92
C THR A 499 3.67 12.84 12.33
N LEU A 500 3.33 12.80 13.63
CA LEU A 500 2.03 13.20 14.15
C LEU A 500 1.71 14.67 13.84
N ALA A 501 2.69 15.57 14.02
CA ALA A 501 2.54 16.98 13.70
C ALA A 501 2.35 17.25 12.19
N GLY A 502 2.77 16.34 11.33
CA GLY A 502 2.66 16.45 9.87
C GLY A 502 1.37 15.86 9.27
N ILE A 503 0.49 15.25 10.08
CA ILE A 503 -0.78 14.70 9.60
C ILE A 503 -1.73 15.84 9.23
N GLN A 504 -2.20 15.86 7.99
CA GLN A 504 -3.03 16.95 7.45
C GLN A 504 -4.43 17.01 8.08
N THR A 505 -5.00 15.85 8.37
CA THR A 505 -6.35 15.73 8.97
C THR A 505 -6.26 14.91 10.26
N PRO A 506 -5.81 15.52 11.38
CA PRO A 506 -5.64 14.81 12.64
C PRO A 506 -6.99 14.40 13.24
N ASP A 507 -7.13 13.10 13.49
CA ASP A 507 -8.28 12.48 14.14
C ASP A 507 -8.09 12.30 15.66
N ALA A 508 -9.03 11.62 16.32
CA ALA A 508 -8.94 11.34 17.74
C ALA A 508 -7.75 10.44 18.10
N TYR A 509 -7.37 9.51 17.23
CA TYR A 509 -6.23 8.62 17.45
C TYR A 509 -4.89 9.32 17.21
N THR A 510 -4.83 10.33 16.35
CA THR A 510 -3.64 11.22 16.23
C THR A 510 -3.32 11.87 17.57
N ASP A 511 -4.34 12.44 18.22
CA ASP A 511 -4.17 13.08 19.53
C ASP A 511 -3.90 12.03 20.63
N TYR A 512 -4.53 10.86 20.58
CA TYR A 512 -4.26 9.79 21.54
C TYR A 512 -2.81 9.29 21.46
N LEU A 513 -2.28 9.09 20.26
CA LEU A 513 -0.88 8.71 20.03
C LEU A 513 0.08 9.81 20.48
N MET A 514 -0.28 11.09 20.34
CA MET A 514 0.49 12.20 20.87
C MET A 514 0.50 12.16 22.42
N ALA A 515 -0.60 11.78 23.05
CA ALA A 515 -0.66 11.58 24.50
C ALA A 515 0.22 10.40 24.96
N VAL A 516 0.18 9.27 24.26
CA VAL A 516 1.08 8.11 24.51
C VAL A 516 2.54 8.54 24.38
N LEU A 517 2.87 9.28 23.34
CA LEU A 517 4.22 9.84 23.16
C LEU A 517 4.62 10.75 24.34
N GLY A 518 3.69 11.59 24.80
CA GLY A 518 3.88 12.42 26.00
C GLY A 518 4.17 11.58 27.24
N ALA A 519 3.46 10.47 27.45
CA ALA A 519 3.67 9.57 28.57
C ALA A 519 5.05 8.88 28.52
N ARG A 520 5.43 8.37 27.34
CA ARG A 520 6.74 7.72 27.13
C ARG A 520 7.93 8.70 27.25
N THR A 521 7.71 10.00 26.99
CA THR A 521 8.72 11.06 27.13
C THR A 521 8.61 11.84 28.44
N ASN A 522 7.77 11.40 29.39
CA ASN A 522 7.48 12.05 30.66
C ASN A 522 7.05 13.54 30.55
N ASN A 523 6.30 13.88 29.49
CA ASN A 523 5.78 15.22 29.23
C ASN A 523 4.30 15.32 29.66
N SER A 524 4.06 15.72 30.92
CA SER A 524 2.70 15.80 31.50
C SER A 524 1.77 16.76 30.74
N SER A 525 2.29 17.92 30.32
CA SER A 525 1.50 18.90 29.53
C SER A 525 1.04 18.32 28.20
N MET A 526 1.91 17.58 27.51
CA MET A 526 1.54 16.89 26.27
C MET A 526 0.48 15.81 26.52
N VAL A 527 0.60 15.02 27.59
CA VAL A 527 -0.41 14.02 27.96
C VAL A 527 -1.77 14.65 28.14
N THR A 528 -1.89 15.65 29.01
CA THR A 528 -3.17 16.25 29.37
C THR A 528 -3.81 17.02 28.21
N SER A 529 -3.03 17.83 27.48
CA SER A 529 -3.55 18.58 26.33
C SER A 529 -4.02 17.66 25.19
N SER A 530 -3.24 16.63 24.88
CA SER A 530 -3.58 15.71 23.79
C SER A 530 -4.75 14.78 24.14
N LEU A 531 -4.83 14.27 25.40
CA LEU A 531 -5.99 13.50 25.84
C LEU A 531 -7.28 14.33 25.82
N LYS A 532 -7.23 15.58 26.26
CA LYS A 532 -8.37 16.48 26.18
C LYS A 532 -8.87 16.65 24.75
N SER A 533 -7.96 16.82 23.80
CA SER A 533 -8.30 16.91 22.37
C SER A 533 -8.87 15.59 21.83
N ALA A 534 -8.23 14.45 22.15
CA ALA A 534 -8.68 13.13 21.72
C ALA A 534 -10.10 12.82 22.21
N ILE A 535 -10.36 13.07 23.49
CA ILE A 535 -11.66 12.80 24.14
C ILE A 535 -12.74 13.75 23.59
N ALA A 536 -12.41 15.01 23.30
CA ALA A 536 -13.34 15.94 22.67
C ALA A 536 -13.81 15.46 21.28
N LYS A 537 -12.90 14.83 20.51
CA LYS A 537 -13.23 14.22 19.21
C LYS A 537 -13.95 12.87 19.35
N GLN A 538 -13.55 12.06 20.33
CA GLN A 538 -14.10 10.71 20.57
C GLN A 538 -14.22 10.41 22.07
N PRO A 539 -15.39 10.69 22.70
CA PRO A 539 -15.58 10.56 24.16
C PRO A 539 -15.27 9.18 24.74
N ALA A 540 -15.42 8.11 23.97
CA ALA A 540 -15.11 6.74 24.40
C ALA A 540 -13.64 6.55 24.80
N LEU A 541 -12.71 7.41 24.33
CA LEU A 541 -11.30 7.36 24.67
C LEU A 541 -11.01 7.73 26.12
N ALA A 542 -11.93 8.44 26.82
CA ALA A 542 -11.79 8.71 28.25
C ALA A 542 -11.71 7.40 29.06
N LYS A 543 -12.65 6.49 28.85
CA LYS A 543 -12.69 5.17 29.51
C LYS A 543 -11.45 4.34 29.17
N LYS A 544 -10.97 4.39 27.92
CA LYS A 544 -9.73 3.71 27.51
C LYS A 544 -8.54 4.29 28.25
N ALA A 545 -8.33 5.62 28.25
CA ALA A 545 -7.20 6.28 28.89
C ALA A 545 -7.15 6.05 30.41
N ALA A 546 -8.31 6.01 31.07
CA ALA A 546 -8.42 5.77 32.51
C ALA A 546 -7.84 4.42 32.96
N THR A 547 -7.67 3.47 32.06
CA THR A 547 -7.18 2.11 32.35
C THR A 547 -5.94 1.71 31.54
N ASP A 548 -5.52 2.55 30.60
CA ASP A 548 -4.34 2.26 29.75
C ASP A 548 -3.05 2.46 30.55
N LEU A 549 -2.29 1.40 30.73
CA LEU A 549 -1.06 1.40 31.51
C LEU A 549 0.06 2.27 30.93
N GLU A 550 -0.06 2.74 29.68
CA GLU A 550 0.81 3.81 29.16
C GLU A 550 0.74 5.07 30.06
N PHE A 551 -0.42 5.33 30.66
CA PHE A 551 -0.65 6.47 31.54
C PHE A 551 -0.54 6.15 33.03
N ALA A 552 -0.04 4.96 33.41
CA ALA A 552 0.00 4.53 34.81
C ALA A 552 0.67 5.56 35.76
N LYS A 553 1.72 6.24 35.31
CA LYS A 553 2.39 7.30 36.05
C LYS A 553 1.53 8.53 36.34
N PHE A 554 0.45 8.71 35.58
CA PHE A 554 -0.46 9.85 35.66
C PHE A 554 -1.77 9.53 36.38
N PHE A 555 -2.03 8.31 36.80
CA PHE A 555 -3.27 7.91 37.48
C PHE A 555 -3.52 8.64 38.81
N THR A 556 -2.50 9.21 39.40
CA THR A 556 -2.62 10.06 40.62
C THR A 556 -2.58 11.56 40.34
N ASN A 557 -2.40 11.96 39.07
CA ASN A 557 -2.37 13.35 38.65
C ASN A 557 -3.79 13.91 38.56
N ALA A 558 -4.06 15.03 39.26
CA ALA A 558 -5.40 15.62 39.34
C ALA A 558 -5.93 16.06 37.96
N ASP A 559 -5.07 16.67 37.13
CA ASP A 559 -5.49 17.12 35.80
C ASP A 559 -5.84 15.94 34.88
N PHE A 560 -5.03 14.87 34.90
CA PHE A 560 -5.30 13.63 34.17
C PHE A 560 -6.64 13.03 34.62
N MET A 561 -6.85 12.88 35.93
CA MET A 561 -8.09 12.31 36.50
C MET A 561 -9.34 13.10 36.12
N ASN A 562 -9.23 14.43 36.03
CA ASN A 562 -10.35 15.28 35.61
C ASN A 562 -10.68 15.14 34.12
N ILE A 563 -9.70 14.79 33.28
CA ILE A 563 -9.88 14.63 31.83
C ILE A 563 -10.52 13.27 31.49
N VAL A 564 -10.18 12.21 32.24
CA VAL A 564 -10.61 10.84 31.95
C VAL A 564 -11.88 10.41 32.73
N LYS A 565 -12.44 11.29 33.57
CA LYS A 565 -13.74 11.08 34.22
C LYS A 565 -14.88 11.17 33.19
#